data_b1dbfe4c62088c65aeab256a638e3007
#
_entry.id   b1dbfe4c62088c65aeab256a638e3007
#
_cell.length_a   1.000
_cell.length_b   1.000
_cell.length_c   1.000
_cell.angle_alpha   90.00
_cell.angle_beta   90.00
_cell.angle_gamma   90.00
#
_symmetry.space_group_name_H-M   'P 1'
#
loop_
_entity.id
_entity.type
_entity.pdbx_description
1 polymer ?
#
loop_
_entity_poly.entity_id
_entity_poly.type
_entity_poly.pdbx_seq_one_letter_code
_entity_poly.pdbx_strand_id
1 'polypeptide(L)'
;RPPSLLPKARMGYRMGGIPTEGGAELYDSMIHDALYDALVPGHMGVTADNVAKLCNVSRQECDELAVISHNRACAAIDAGKFKDEIIPVILHNKKKGDIAIDTDEHPIRNCSYETISKMKAVFTPDGVTTAANASGINDAAAAVIVMSADKAKELGLKPMAKMINMCS
;
A
#
# COMPACT_ATOMS: atom_id res chain seq x y z
N ARG A 1 1.10 -11.80 0.78
CA ARG A 1 2.11 -12.74 1.31
C ARG A 1 3.37 -11.94 1.56
N PRO A 2 4.01 -12.05 2.73
CA PRO A 2 5.29 -11.38 2.93
C PRO A 2 6.24 -11.80 1.81
N PRO A 3 7.06 -10.89 1.29
CA PRO A 3 8.06 -11.23 0.30
C PRO A 3 8.84 -12.42 0.86
N SER A 4 8.87 -13.52 0.11
CA SER A 4 9.63 -14.68 0.53
C SER A 4 11.05 -14.20 0.75
N LEU A 5 11.60 -14.46 1.94
CA LEU A 5 13.01 -14.26 2.26
C LEU A 5 13.84 -14.50 1.00
N LEU A 6 14.67 -13.54 0.64
CA LEU A 6 15.54 -13.62 -0.52
C LEU A 6 16.12 -15.04 -0.61
N PRO A 7 16.12 -15.69 -1.77
CA PRO A 7 16.55 -17.09 -1.90
C PRO A 7 17.91 -17.39 -1.24
N LYS A 8 18.83 -16.40 -1.22
CA LYS A 8 20.14 -16.52 -0.56
C LYS A 8 20.05 -16.55 0.98
N ALA A 9 19.18 -15.76 1.61
CA ALA A 9 18.97 -15.81 3.05
C ALA A 9 18.31 -17.14 3.43
N ARG A 10 17.37 -17.60 2.62
CA ARG A 10 16.71 -18.89 2.79
C ARG A 10 17.67 -20.09 2.68
N MET A 11 18.63 -20.02 1.77
CA MET A 11 19.69 -21.04 1.63
C MET A 11 20.67 -20.98 2.80
N GLY A 12 21.15 -19.81 3.22
CA GLY A 12 22.06 -19.66 4.35
C GLY A 12 21.48 -20.21 5.65
N TYR A 13 20.23 -19.92 5.94
CA TYR A 13 19.55 -20.45 7.13
C TYR A 13 19.29 -21.97 7.05
N ARG A 14 19.03 -22.49 5.85
CA ARG A 14 18.76 -23.91 5.64
C ARG A 14 20.02 -24.78 5.71
N MET A 15 21.16 -24.22 5.39
CA MET A 15 22.45 -24.92 5.34
C MET A 15 23.27 -24.74 6.64
N GLY A 16 22.71 -24.19 7.69
CA GLY A 16 23.43 -23.97 8.95
C GLY A 16 24.50 -22.88 8.88
N GLY A 17 24.52 -22.09 7.83
CA GLY A 17 25.49 -21.02 7.60
C GLY A 17 25.12 -19.69 8.29
N ILE A 18 24.62 -19.74 9.51
CA ILE A 18 24.47 -18.53 10.33
C ILE A 18 25.88 -18.14 10.82
N PRO A 19 26.34 -16.90 10.56
CA PRO A 19 27.59 -16.42 11.16
C PRO A 19 27.50 -16.58 12.67
N THR A 20 28.43 -17.31 13.26
CA THR A 20 28.44 -17.61 14.70
C THR A 20 28.87 -16.43 15.58
N GLU A 21 29.38 -15.36 14.98
CA GLU A 21 29.74 -14.12 15.67
C GLU A 21 28.95 -12.95 15.08
N GLY A 22 28.13 -12.31 15.90
CA GLY A 22 27.40 -11.09 15.56
C GLY A 22 25.97 -11.27 15.05
N GLY A 23 25.52 -12.48 14.79
CA GLY A 23 24.14 -12.76 14.35
C GLY A 23 23.68 -11.95 13.13
N ALA A 24 22.98 -12.53 12.17
CA ALA A 24 22.29 -11.77 11.15
C ALA A 24 20.87 -11.48 11.63
N GLU A 25 20.54 -10.22 11.85
CA GLU A 25 19.14 -9.82 12.06
C GLU A 25 18.37 -9.93 10.74
N LEU A 26 17.20 -10.53 10.80
CA LEU A 26 16.26 -10.56 9.69
C LEU A 26 15.21 -9.50 9.92
N TYR A 27 15.19 -8.49 9.06
CA TYR A 27 14.17 -7.47 9.05
C TYR A 27 13.10 -7.81 8.00
N ASP A 28 11.85 -7.56 8.34
CA ASP A 28 10.81 -7.43 7.32
C ASP A 28 11.08 -6.14 6.55
N SER A 29 11.51 -6.27 5.29
CA SER A 29 11.87 -5.12 4.46
C SER A 29 10.69 -4.18 4.21
N MET A 30 9.47 -4.69 4.20
CA MET A 30 8.27 -3.88 4.05
C MET A 30 8.08 -2.96 5.25
N ILE A 31 8.28 -3.46 6.47
CA ILE A 31 8.20 -2.65 7.68
C ILE A 31 9.39 -1.71 7.77
N HIS A 32 10.61 -2.27 7.66
CA HIS A 32 11.85 -1.53 7.89
C HIS A 32 12.09 -0.41 6.86
N ASP A 33 11.84 -0.69 5.57
CA ASP A 33 12.22 0.22 4.49
C ASP A 33 11.06 1.14 4.05
N ALA A 34 9.80 0.80 4.37
CA ALA A 34 8.64 1.53 3.89
C ALA A 34 7.67 2.01 4.99
N LEU A 35 7.39 1.18 6.00
CA LEU A 35 6.36 1.48 6.99
C LEU A 35 6.90 2.04 8.31
N TYR A 36 8.23 2.04 8.49
CA TYR A 36 8.87 2.63 9.65
C TYR A 36 9.32 4.06 9.32
N ASP A 37 8.86 5.04 10.10
CA ASP A 37 9.23 6.43 9.93
C ASP A 37 10.66 6.66 10.44
N ALA A 38 11.53 7.17 9.58
CA ALA A 38 12.92 7.45 9.93
C ALA A 38 13.09 8.78 10.70
N LEU A 39 12.15 9.71 10.59
CA LEU A 39 12.18 11.02 11.23
C LEU A 39 11.56 10.98 12.63
N VAL A 40 10.45 10.29 12.76
CA VAL A 40 9.77 10.03 14.04
C VAL A 40 9.76 8.52 14.26
N PRO A 41 10.77 7.97 14.97
CA PRO A 41 10.93 6.53 15.08
C PRO A 41 9.66 5.80 15.50
N GLY A 42 9.10 4.99 14.59
CA GLY A 42 7.87 4.25 14.83
C GLY A 42 7.19 3.78 13.54
N HIS A 43 6.30 2.81 13.68
CA HIS A 43 5.46 2.36 12.57
C HIS A 43 4.45 3.44 12.19
N MET A 44 4.25 3.70 10.89
CA MET A 44 3.32 4.75 10.40
C MET A 44 1.89 4.59 10.94
N GLY A 45 1.45 3.36 11.26
CA GLY A 45 0.16 3.13 11.91
C GLY A 45 0.08 3.70 13.34
N VAL A 46 1.19 3.67 14.08
CA VAL A 46 1.28 4.33 15.40
C VAL A 46 1.25 5.85 15.22
N THR A 47 1.91 6.36 14.19
CA THR A 47 1.86 7.79 13.83
C THR A 47 0.41 8.22 13.52
N ALA A 48 -0.35 7.41 12.79
CA ALA A 48 -1.76 7.67 12.51
C ALA A 48 -2.60 7.75 13.80
N ASP A 49 -2.42 6.81 14.73
CA ASP A 49 -3.11 6.83 16.03
C ASP A 49 -2.71 8.06 16.85
N ASN A 50 -1.43 8.48 16.82
CA ASN A 50 -0.95 9.68 17.50
C ASN A 50 -1.56 10.96 16.90
N VAL A 51 -1.66 11.06 15.57
CA VAL A 51 -2.30 12.18 14.89
C VAL A 51 -3.79 12.25 15.22
N ALA A 52 -4.47 11.10 15.21
CA ALA A 52 -5.89 11.04 15.59
C ALA A 52 -6.10 11.57 17.03
N LYS A 53 -5.25 11.17 17.95
CA LYS A 53 -5.28 11.66 19.35
C LYS A 53 -4.99 13.16 19.43
N LEU A 54 -3.98 13.66 18.70
CA LEU A 54 -3.62 15.08 18.68
C LEU A 54 -4.73 15.95 18.12
N CYS A 55 -5.39 15.48 17.07
CA CYS A 55 -6.47 16.21 16.38
C CYS A 55 -7.86 15.90 16.91
N ASN A 56 -7.98 15.07 17.96
CA ASN A 56 -9.26 14.62 18.52
C ASN A 56 -10.17 13.94 17.49
N VAL A 57 -9.58 13.18 16.56
CA VAL A 57 -10.34 12.37 15.58
C VAL A 57 -10.74 11.06 16.23
N SER A 58 -12.02 10.78 16.29
CA SER A 58 -12.56 9.57 16.89
C SER A 58 -12.45 8.36 15.98
N ARG A 59 -12.49 7.17 16.55
CA ARG A 59 -12.59 5.91 15.82
C ARG A 59 -13.84 5.87 14.94
N GLN A 60 -14.95 6.43 15.41
CA GLN A 60 -16.18 6.48 14.65
C GLN A 60 -16.02 7.29 13.36
N GLU A 61 -15.43 8.49 13.44
CA GLU A 61 -15.17 9.33 12.26
C GLU A 61 -14.26 8.64 11.24
N CYS A 62 -13.23 7.92 11.72
CA CYS A 62 -12.35 7.13 10.85
C CYS A 62 -13.13 6.02 10.11
N ASP A 63 -13.98 5.30 10.82
CA ASP A 63 -14.77 4.21 10.25
C ASP A 63 -15.85 4.74 9.29
N GLU A 64 -16.54 5.84 9.62
CA GLU A 64 -17.51 6.48 8.72
C GLU A 64 -16.87 6.93 7.41
N LEU A 65 -15.69 7.55 7.47
CA LEU A 65 -14.92 7.90 6.28
C LEU A 65 -14.54 6.67 5.47
N ALA A 66 -14.10 5.60 6.13
CA ALA A 66 -13.74 4.34 5.47
C ALA A 66 -14.94 3.73 4.73
N VAL A 67 -16.12 3.71 5.35
CA VAL A 67 -17.37 3.24 4.71
C VAL A 67 -17.66 4.04 3.42
N ILE A 68 -17.59 5.37 3.50
CA ILE A 68 -17.80 6.24 2.34
C ILE A 68 -16.76 5.92 1.25
N SER A 69 -15.50 5.78 1.62
CA SER A 69 -14.39 5.52 0.70
C SER A 69 -14.55 4.17 -0.02
N HIS A 70 -14.79 3.09 0.71
CA HIS A 70 -15.02 1.76 0.12
C HIS A 70 -16.22 1.74 -0.83
N ASN A 71 -17.34 2.31 -0.42
CA ASN A 71 -18.55 2.32 -1.25
C ASN A 71 -18.37 3.17 -2.51
N ARG A 72 -17.66 4.32 -2.43
CA ARG A 72 -17.32 5.14 -3.60
C ARG A 72 -16.38 4.41 -4.56
N ALA A 73 -15.37 3.70 -4.03
CA ALA A 73 -14.46 2.90 -4.85
C ALA A 73 -15.20 1.79 -5.58
N CYS A 74 -16.06 1.04 -4.89
CA CYS A 74 -16.88 -0.01 -5.50
C CYS A 74 -17.79 0.56 -6.60
N ALA A 75 -18.46 1.68 -6.34
CA ALA A 75 -19.32 2.33 -7.34
C ALA A 75 -18.53 2.81 -8.57
N ALA A 76 -17.30 3.30 -8.39
CA ALA A 76 -16.43 3.69 -9.49
C ALA A 76 -15.95 2.50 -10.32
N ILE A 77 -15.62 1.37 -9.67
CA ILE A 77 -15.30 0.10 -10.33
C ILE A 77 -16.50 -0.38 -11.16
N ASP A 78 -17.68 -0.43 -10.57
CA ASP A 78 -18.89 -0.90 -11.24
C ASP A 78 -19.30 0.00 -12.42
N ALA A 79 -19.03 1.29 -12.31
CA ALA A 79 -19.20 2.25 -13.40
C ALA A 79 -18.10 2.19 -14.48
N GLY A 80 -17.10 1.31 -14.33
CA GLY A 80 -16.02 1.10 -15.28
C GLY A 80 -15.04 2.29 -15.40
N LYS A 81 -14.95 3.15 -14.37
CA LYS A 81 -14.12 4.37 -14.43
C LYS A 81 -12.62 4.09 -14.53
N PHE A 82 -12.16 2.89 -14.19
CA PHE A 82 -10.75 2.49 -14.23
C PHE A 82 -10.37 1.63 -15.44
N LYS A 83 -11.32 1.35 -16.35
CA LYS A 83 -11.08 0.43 -17.50
C LYS A 83 -9.95 0.86 -18.42
N ASP A 84 -9.78 2.16 -18.59
CA ASP A 84 -8.74 2.70 -19.46
C ASP A 84 -7.34 2.71 -18.82
N GLU A 85 -7.27 2.48 -17.50
CA GLU A 85 -6.04 2.52 -16.71
C GLU A 85 -5.55 1.11 -16.36
N ILE A 86 -6.46 0.14 -16.27
CA ILE A 86 -6.14 -1.22 -15.84
C ILE A 86 -5.70 -2.07 -17.02
N ILE A 87 -4.48 -2.63 -16.91
CA ILE A 87 -3.97 -3.66 -17.80
C ILE A 87 -4.18 -5.02 -17.13
N PRO A 88 -5.03 -5.91 -17.68
CA PRO A 88 -5.30 -7.21 -17.08
C PRO A 88 -4.04 -8.07 -16.94
N VAL A 89 -3.87 -8.70 -15.79
CA VAL A 89 -2.82 -9.70 -15.56
C VAL A 89 -3.40 -11.09 -15.82
N ILE A 90 -2.82 -11.82 -16.75
CA ILE A 90 -3.30 -13.16 -17.10
C ILE A 90 -2.56 -14.19 -16.26
N LEU A 91 -3.31 -14.89 -15.41
CA LEU A 91 -2.82 -16.02 -14.62
C LEU A 91 -3.08 -17.33 -15.38
N HIS A 92 -2.01 -17.99 -15.81
CA HIS A 92 -2.09 -19.29 -16.48
C HIS A 92 -2.36 -20.41 -15.46
N ASN A 93 -3.53 -20.98 -15.48
CA ASN A 93 -3.90 -22.09 -14.61
C ASN A 93 -4.14 -23.36 -15.42
N LYS A 94 -3.31 -24.38 -15.23
CA LYS A 94 -3.35 -25.64 -15.98
C LYS A 94 -4.69 -26.41 -15.85
N LYS A 95 -5.44 -26.18 -14.75
CA LYS A 95 -6.71 -26.90 -14.48
C LYS A 95 -7.95 -26.11 -14.86
N LYS A 96 -7.90 -24.77 -14.71
CA LYS A 96 -9.06 -23.87 -14.88
C LYS A 96 -8.98 -23.01 -16.13
N GLY A 97 -7.89 -23.12 -16.91
CA GLY A 97 -7.63 -22.20 -18.01
C GLY A 97 -7.08 -20.85 -17.51
N ASP A 98 -6.86 -19.93 -18.42
CA ASP A 98 -6.35 -18.61 -18.12
C ASP A 98 -7.40 -17.76 -17.41
N ILE A 99 -6.97 -17.06 -16.35
CA ILE A 99 -7.81 -16.19 -15.55
C ILE A 99 -7.25 -14.77 -15.67
N ALA A 100 -8.07 -13.84 -16.16
CA ALA A 100 -7.71 -12.43 -16.18
C ALA A 100 -8.01 -11.79 -14.80
N ILE A 101 -7.02 -11.11 -14.23
CA ILE A 101 -7.17 -10.26 -13.05
C ILE A 101 -7.17 -8.82 -13.55
N ASP A 102 -8.32 -8.19 -13.52
CA ASP A 102 -8.60 -6.86 -14.08
C ASP A 102 -9.39 -5.95 -13.12
N THR A 103 -9.54 -6.38 -11.89
CA THR A 103 -10.34 -5.65 -10.89
C THR A 103 -9.60 -5.62 -9.55
N ASP A 104 -9.58 -4.45 -8.92
CA ASP A 104 -9.01 -4.29 -7.58
C ASP A 104 -9.84 -5.02 -6.52
N GLU A 105 -9.17 -5.82 -5.69
CA GLU A 105 -9.80 -6.63 -4.66
C GLU A 105 -9.88 -5.93 -3.29
N HIS A 106 -9.13 -4.83 -3.11
CA HIS A 106 -9.03 -4.15 -1.80
C HIS A 106 -10.34 -3.49 -1.34
N PRO A 107 -11.14 -2.84 -2.20
CA PRO A 107 -12.38 -2.20 -1.78
C PRO A 107 -13.38 -3.20 -1.20
N ILE A 108 -13.85 -2.96 0.02
CA ILE A 108 -14.83 -3.83 0.70
C ILE A 108 -16.22 -3.53 0.13
N ARG A 109 -16.80 -4.51 -0.58
CA ARG A 109 -18.16 -4.38 -1.13
C ARG A 109 -19.20 -4.41 -0.02
N ASN A 110 -20.22 -3.57 -0.14
CA ASN A 110 -21.29 -3.41 0.84
C ASN A 110 -20.74 -3.07 2.24
N CYS A 111 -19.67 -2.27 2.28
CA CYS A 111 -19.07 -1.82 3.53
C CYS A 111 -20.10 -1.03 4.34
N SER A 112 -20.30 -1.41 5.60
CA SER A 112 -21.16 -0.70 6.53
C SER A 112 -20.47 -0.45 7.86
N TYR A 113 -20.90 0.60 8.57
CA TYR A 113 -20.36 0.94 9.89
C TYR A 113 -20.52 -0.23 10.88
N GLU A 114 -21.65 -0.93 10.86
CA GLU A 114 -21.92 -2.06 11.76
C GLU A 114 -20.94 -3.22 11.57
N THR A 115 -20.40 -3.37 10.38
CA THR A 115 -19.42 -4.44 10.10
C THR A 115 -18.02 -4.06 10.50
N ILE A 116 -17.56 -2.84 10.16
CA ILE A 116 -16.16 -2.45 10.38
C ILE A 116 -15.90 -1.91 11.80
N SER A 117 -16.89 -1.34 12.47
CA SER A 117 -16.77 -0.83 13.85
C SER A 117 -16.37 -1.90 14.88
N LYS A 118 -16.65 -3.17 14.58
CA LYS A 118 -16.29 -4.34 15.43
C LYS A 118 -14.84 -4.76 15.29
N MET A 119 -14.10 -4.22 14.31
CA MET A 119 -12.71 -4.56 14.10
C MET A 119 -11.84 -3.98 15.20
N LYS A 120 -10.82 -4.75 15.61
CA LYS A 120 -9.87 -4.31 16.64
C LYS A 120 -8.87 -3.32 16.06
N ALA A 121 -8.42 -2.37 16.88
CA ALA A 121 -7.26 -1.55 16.57
C ALA A 121 -6.03 -2.45 16.35
N VAL A 122 -5.18 -2.08 15.39
CA VAL A 122 -4.07 -2.93 14.93
C VAL A 122 -2.74 -2.53 15.58
N PHE A 123 -2.52 -1.23 15.80
CA PHE A 123 -1.21 -0.71 16.19
C PHE A 123 -1.10 -0.39 17.68
N THR A 124 -2.11 0.23 18.25
CA THR A 124 -2.16 0.52 19.69
C THR A 124 -3.46 0.01 20.30
N PRO A 125 -3.48 -0.40 21.58
CA PRO A 125 -4.68 -0.95 22.21
C PRO A 125 -5.90 -0.02 22.13
N ASP A 126 -5.68 1.28 22.29
CA ASP A 126 -6.70 2.33 22.25
C ASP A 126 -6.66 3.13 20.93
N GLY A 127 -6.07 2.56 19.89
CA GLY A 127 -5.94 3.21 18.59
C GLY A 127 -7.23 3.25 17.79
N VAL A 128 -7.24 4.12 16.80
CA VAL A 128 -8.36 4.28 15.87
C VAL A 128 -8.16 3.51 14.57
N THR A 129 -6.93 3.08 14.30
CA THR A 129 -6.53 2.46 13.02
C THR A 129 -6.85 0.97 13.02
N THR A 130 -7.59 0.51 12.02
CA THR A 130 -7.99 -0.88 11.82
C THR A 130 -7.68 -1.37 10.42
N ALA A 131 -7.84 -2.67 10.18
CA ALA A 131 -7.66 -3.24 8.84
C ALA A 131 -8.66 -2.70 7.80
N ALA A 132 -9.81 -2.14 8.21
CA ALA A 132 -10.80 -1.60 7.28
C ALA A 132 -10.65 -0.10 7.03
N ASN A 133 -10.02 0.65 7.92
CA ASN A 133 -9.83 2.09 7.78
C ASN A 133 -8.38 2.49 7.48
N ALA A 134 -7.46 1.52 7.38
CA ALA A 134 -6.09 1.70 6.92
C ALA A 134 -5.97 1.46 5.40
N SER A 135 -4.97 2.08 4.78
CA SER A 135 -4.61 1.77 3.40
C SER A 135 -4.08 0.34 3.26
N GLY A 136 -4.33 -0.28 2.11
CA GLY A 136 -3.75 -1.58 1.78
C GLY A 136 -2.25 -1.48 1.51
N ILE A 137 -1.55 -2.59 1.71
CA ILE A 137 -0.15 -2.75 1.31
C ILE A 137 -0.15 -3.41 -0.06
N ASN A 138 0.18 -2.62 -1.09
CA ASN A 138 0.15 -3.07 -2.48
C ASN A 138 1.55 -2.96 -3.09
N ASP A 139 1.94 -3.98 -3.85
CA ASP A 139 3.14 -3.90 -4.66
C ASP A 139 2.91 -2.92 -5.81
N ALA A 140 3.82 -1.98 -5.99
CA ALA A 140 3.72 -0.99 -7.05
C ALA A 140 5.10 -0.62 -7.60
N ALA A 141 5.14 -0.27 -8.88
CA ALA A 141 6.30 0.33 -9.51
C ALA A 141 5.84 1.44 -10.46
N ALA A 142 6.50 2.58 -10.40
CA ALA A 142 6.23 3.70 -11.29
C ALA A 142 7.55 4.27 -11.83
N ALA A 143 7.53 4.70 -13.08
CA ALA A 143 8.66 5.34 -13.71
C ALA A 143 8.20 6.59 -14.47
N VAL A 144 8.97 7.66 -14.34
CA VAL A 144 8.74 8.91 -15.08
C VAL A 144 10.04 9.35 -15.75
N ILE A 145 9.92 9.96 -16.93
CA ILE A 145 11.04 10.58 -17.62
C ILE A 145 11.01 12.07 -17.31
N VAL A 146 12.07 12.57 -16.70
CA VAL A 146 12.23 13.99 -16.39
C VAL A 146 13.27 14.58 -17.32
N MET A 147 12.95 15.71 -17.94
CA MET A 147 13.87 16.43 -18.83
C MET A 147 13.61 17.94 -18.78
N SER A 148 14.53 18.74 -19.35
CA SER A 148 14.29 20.16 -19.52
C SER A 148 13.18 20.43 -20.55
N ALA A 149 12.51 21.59 -20.43
CA ALA A 149 11.51 22.01 -21.40
C ALA A 149 12.11 22.14 -22.84
N ASP A 150 13.34 22.60 -22.92
CA ASP A 150 14.04 22.75 -24.22
C ASP A 150 14.30 21.37 -24.86
N LYS A 151 14.70 20.38 -24.06
CA LYS A 151 14.92 19.01 -24.56
C LYS A 151 13.61 18.36 -25.01
N ALA A 152 12.52 18.56 -24.28
CA ALA A 152 11.21 18.08 -24.71
C ALA A 152 10.79 18.69 -26.05
N LYS A 153 11.02 19.98 -26.23
CA LYS A 153 10.75 20.68 -27.50
C LYS A 153 11.62 20.17 -28.62
N GLU A 154 12.92 20.00 -28.40
CA GLU A 154 13.87 19.43 -29.38
C GLU A 154 13.41 18.05 -29.88
N LEU A 155 12.92 17.21 -28.96
CA LEU A 155 12.44 15.86 -29.25
C LEU A 155 10.99 15.79 -29.74
N GLY A 156 10.30 16.94 -29.89
CA GLY A 156 8.90 16.98 -30.29
C GLY A 156 7.93 16.35 -29.27
N LEU A 157 8.33 16.22 -28.01
CA LEU A 157 7.52 15.61 -26.97
C LEU A 157 6.59 16.63 -26.30
N LYS A 158 5.36 16.21 -26.04
CA LYS A 158 4.38 16.99 -25.27
C LYS A 158 4.53 16.67 -23.79
N PRO A 159 4.97 17.62 -22.94
CA PRO A 159 5.04 17.38 -21.49
C PRO A 159 3.66 17.08 -20.90
N MET A 160 3.57 16.07 -20.04
CA MET A 160 2.36 15.76 -19.29
C MET A 160 2.15 16.74 -18.11
N ALA A 161 3.25 17.16 -17.48
CA ALA A 161 3.26 18.10 -16.37
C ALA A 161 4.55 18.91 -16.35
N LYS A 162 4.56 20.02 -15.65
CA LYS A 162 5.73 20.84 -15.34
C LYS A 162 5.88 20.93 -13.83
N MET A 163 7.08 20.61 -13.31
CA MET A 163 7.38 20.89 -11.92
C MET A 163 7.57 22.40 -11.72
N ILE A 164 6.74 23.01 -10.93
CA ILE A 164 6.77 24.45 -10.66
C ILE A 164 7.57 24.74 -9.40
N ASN A 165 7.40 23.92 -8.37
CA ASN A 165 8.04 24.08 -7.08
C ASN A 165 8.05 22.76 -6.31
N MET A 166 8.89 22.65 -5.30
CA MET A 166 8.87 21.59 -4.32
C MET A 166 9.11 22.19 -2.93
N CYS A 167 8.56 21.55 -1.92
CA CYS A 167 8.75 21.88 -0.52
C CYS A 167 9.06 20.58 0.25
N SER A 168 9.96 20.65 1.21
CA SER A 168 10.29 19.57 2.14
C SER A 168 10.18 20.06 3.58
#